data_19ec54b47c5987125b8737b5e51137c5
#
_entry.id   19ec54b47c5987125b8737b5e51137c5
#
_cell.length_a   1.000
_cell.length_b   1.000
_cell.length_c   1.000
_cell.angle_alpha   90.00
_cell.angle_beta   90.00
_cell.angle_gamma   90.00
#
_symmetry.space_group_name_H-M   'P 1'
#
loop_
_entity.id
_entity.type
_entity.pdbx_description
1 polymer ?
#
loop_
_entity_poly.entity_id
_entity_poly.type
_entity_poly.pdbx_seq_one_letter_code
_entity_poly.pdbx_strand_id
1 'polypeptide(L)'
;MNERALLPVPIGGFPEVVPDLTQGAVRLRAMTATDLPFVVEQSNDPATVRWTTVPQPYGLEQARAFLDLHRRGWSEPGGTKHWAIELLPHDGEPGLPFAGIIDLRPGAKGGAWETGFVLHPGARGRGAMSGALRMSAGWAFDHGAPSLYWFAARGNFPSWRVAHACGFTHHGTLPAYLGDRALGSTEAWAASLRPGEPMTPRTPWVVPTLLEADGLRLRPLREDDHAIAEPPDHPSHFLPARAVPTPATFEDWLLRRREGMSLGRSSNWCIADPTTDEPLGEVLVFVHDGVLVEGGTAELGYSVRPSARGRGLAGGAARLAAQHALRPVAQGGLGLRRLVAQTAADNE
;
A
#
# COMPACT_ATOMS: atom_id res chain seq x y z
N MET A 1 30.91 12.29 -27.50
CA MET A 1 30.34 12.94 -26.30
C MET A 1 29.36 14.00 -26.79
N ASN A 2 28.08 13.66 -26.79
CA ASN A 2 27.02 14.59 -27.14
C ASN A 2 26.46 15.15 -25.83
N GLU A 3 26.87 16.37 -25.49
CA GLU A 3 26.16 17.21 -24.54
C GLU A 3 24.78 17.50 -25.11
N ARG A 4 23.78 16.75 -24.67
CA ARG A 4 22.39 17.21 -24.74
C ARG A 4 22.26 18.34 -23.72
N ALA A 5 22.37 19.56 -24.22
CA ALA A 5 21.98 20.77 -23.50
C ALA A 5 20.55 20.52 -22.95
N LEU A 6 20.42 20.48 -21.64
CA LEU A 6 19.14 20.57 -20.97
C LEU A 6 18.56 21.95 -21.32
N LEU A 7 17.70 21.99 -22.33
CA LEU A 7 16.91 23.17 -22.60
C LEU A 7 16.13 23.50 -21.32
N PRO A 8 16.17 24.76 -20.86
CA PRO A 8 15.31 25.16 -19.74
C PRO A 8 13.87 24.94 -20.18
N VAL A 9 13.19 24.05 -19.46
CA VAL A 9 11.75 23.85 -19.62
C VAL A 9 11.10 25.21 -19.39
N PRO A 10 10.30 25.73 -20.33
CA PRO A 10 9.57 26.96 -20.09
C PRO A 10 8.70 26.69 -18.86
N ILE A 11 8.84 27.48 -17.82
CA ILE A 11 7.89 27.55 -16.74
C ILE A 11 6.63 28.16 -17.35
N GLY A 12 5.87 27.35 -18.07
CA GLY A 12 4.57 27.72 -18.60
C GLY A 12 3.73 28.11 -17.40
N GLY A 13 3.19 29.32 -17.39
CA GLY A 13 2.30 29.77 -16.33
C GLY A 13 1.20 28.73 -16.13
N PHE A 14 0.94 28.38 -14.90
CA PHE A 14 -0.20 27.48 -14.58
C PHE A 14 -1.49 28.14 -15.06
N PRO A 15 -2.43 27.38 -15.62
CA PRO A 15 -3.68 27.94 -16.08
C PRO A 15 -4.42 28.62 -14.93
N GLU A 16 -5.02 29.76 -15.16
CA GLU A 16 -5.91 30.45 -14.20
C GLU A 16 -7.16 29.61 -13.89
N VAL A 17 -7.48 28.67 -14.77
CA VAL A 17 -8.61 27.74 -14.65
C VAL A 17 -8.09 26.34 -14.35
N VAL A 18 -8.70 25.68 -13.36
CA VAL A 18 -8.41 24.27 -13.05
C VAL A 18 -8.72 23.43 -14.29
N PRO A 19 -7.74 22.67 -14.84
CA PRO A 19 -8.00 21.85 -16.01
C PRO A 19 -8.94 20.69 -15.66
N ASP A 20 -9.88 20.45 -16.55
CA ASP A 20 -10.82 19.33 -16.47
C ASP A 20 -10.20 18.15 -17.22
N LEU A 21 -9.90 17.06 -16.49
CA LEU A 21 -9.28 15.86 -17.05
C LEU A 21 -10.23 14.69 -16.90
N THR A 22 -10.45 13.91 -17.95
CA THR A 22 -11.35 12.75 -17.91
C THR A 22 -10.70 11.54 -18.55
N GLN A 23 -10.76 10.40 -17.86
CA GLN A 23 -10.33 9.11 -18.37
C GLN A 23 -11.25 8.00 -17.84
N GLY A 24 -11.95 7.30 -18.75
CA GLY A 24 -12.96 6.31 -18.36
C GLY A 24 -14.06 6.93 -17.49
N ALA A 25 -14.35 6.32 -16.36
CA ALA A 25 -15.34 6.81 -15.41
C ALA A 25 -14.80 7.88 -14.43
N VAL A 26 -13.53 8.25 -14.50
CA VAL A 26 -12.92 9.19 -13.54
C VAL A 26 -12.75 10.56 -14.20
N ARG A 27 -13.22 11.60 -13.51
CA ARG A 27 -13.03 13.00 -13.90
C ARG A 27 -12.37 13.78 -12.77
N LEU A 28 -11.34 14.54 -13.10
CA LEU A 28 -10.71 15.54 -12.23
C LEU A 28 -11.23 16.92 -12.64
N ARG A 29 -11.80 17.65 -11.69
CA ARG A 29 -12.41 18.97 -11.93
C ARG A 29 -12.11 19.95 -10.80
N ALA A 30 -12.44 21.21 -11.03
CA ALA A 30 -12.44 22.21 -9.96
C ALA A 30 -13.39 21.77 -8.82
N MET A 31 -12.96 22.00 -7.57
CA MET A 31 -13.82 21.88 -6.42
C MET A 31 -14.77 23.10 -6.34
N THR A 32 -16.02 22.86 -5.97
CA THR A 32 -17.07 23.85 -5.88
C THR A 32 -17.70 23.88 -4.48
N ALA A 33 -18.54 24.87 -4.22
CA ALA A 33 -19.25 24.97 -2.95
C ALA A 33 -20.24 23.80 -2.72
N THR A 34 -20.69 23.14 -3.79
CA THR A 34 -21.56 21.96 -3.68
C THR A 34 -20.85 20.73 -3.17
N ASP A 35 -19.52 20.71 -3.21
CA ASP A 35 -18.69 19.59 -2.70
C ASP A 35 -18.49 19.67 -1.19
N LEU A 36 -18.70 20.83 -0.55
CA LEU A 36 -18.37 21.05 0.86
C LEU A 36 -18.99 20.03 1.84
N PRO A 37 -20.27 19.61 1.69
CA PRO A 37 -20.82 18.58 2.56
C PRO A 37 -20.05 17.24 2.48
N PHE A 38 -19.65 16.82 1.28
CA PHE A 38 -18.88 15.61 1.05
C PHE A 38 -17.46 15.72 1.60
N VAL A 39 -16.84 16.92 1.50
CA VAL A 39 -15.52 17.18 2.11
C VAL A 39 -15.60 17.06 3.63
N VAL A 40 -16.68 17.55 4.26
CA VAL A 40 -16.90 17.40 5.71
C VAL A 40 -17.07 15.92 6.08
N GLU A 41 -17.90 15.17 5.34
CA GLU A 41 -18.09 13.74 5.56
C GLU A 41 -16.76 12.95 5.42
N GLN A 42 -16.04 13.17 4.32
CA GLN A 42 -14.74 12.57 4.07
C GLN A 42 -13.72 12.85 5.18
N SER A 43 -13.69 14.10 5.67
CA SER A 43 -12.70 14.55 6.66
C SER A 43 -12.97 14.03 8.07
N ASN A 44 -14.22 13.65 8.38
CA ASN A 44 -14.61 13.03 9.65
C ASN A 44 -14.67 11.50 9.57
N ASP A 45 -14.42 10.89 8.40
CA ASP A 45 -14.34 9.44 8.28
C ASP A 45 -13.18 8.88 9.13
N PRO A 46 -13.41 7.82 9.94
CA PRO A 46 -12.39 7.30 10.85
C PRO A 46 -11.07 6.92 10.18
N ALA A 47 -11.11 6.37 8.96
CA ALA A 47 -9.89 6.03 8.24
C ALA A 47 -9.15 7.29 7.74
N THR A 48 -9.87 8.34 7.34
CA THR A 48 -9.27 9.63 6.98
C THR A 48 -8.61 10.26 8.20
N VAL A 49 -9.28 10.31 9.34
CA VAL A 49 -8.73 10.83 10.61
C VAL A 49 -7.47 10.05 11.01
N ARG A 50 -7.50 8.72 10.89
CA ARG A 50 -6.36 7.86 11.24
C ARG A 50 -5.11 8.12 10.37
N TRP A 51 -5.29 8.37 9.08
CA TRP A 51 -4.17 8.35 8.13
C TRP A 51 -3.78 9.73 7.59
N THR A 52 -4.46 10.79 7.99
CA THR A 52 -4.19 12.16 7.51
C THR A 52 -4.04 13.13 8.66
N THR A 53 -3.57 14.32 8.34
CA THR A 53 -3.41 15.42 9.30
C THR A 53 -4.57 16.41 9.24
N VAL A 54 -5.74 15.95 8.78
CA VAL A 54 -6.94 16.76 8.74
C VAL A 54 -7.29 17.25 10.15
N PRO A 55 -7.49 18.57 10.36
CA PRO A 55 -7.82 19.10 11.69
C PRO A 55 -9.13 18.52 12.22
N GLN A 56 -9.23 18.36 13.53
CA GLN A 56 -10.41 17.89 14.21
C GLN A 56 -10.85 18.90 15.29
N PRO A 57 -12.12 19.20 15.44
CA PRO A 57 -13.24 18.75 14.61
C PRO A 57 -13.25 19.42 13.22
N TYR A 58 -13.80 18.75 12.20
CA TYR A 58 -13.88 19.27 10.84
C TYR A 58 -15.33 19.60 10.47
N GLY A 59 -15.61 20.87 10.21
CA GLY A 59 -16.94 21.37 9.85
C GLY A 59 -16.93 22.17 8.55
N LEU A 60 -18.06 22.80 8.25
CA LEU A 60 -18.23 23.60 7.02
C LEU A 60 -17.29 24.81 6.95
N GLU A 61 -16.89 25.37 8.09
CA GLU A 61 -15.93 26.48 8.14
C GLU A 61 -14.56 26.02 7.61
N GLN A 62 -14.05 24.91 8.11
CA GLN A 62 -12.81 24.30 7.65
C GLN A 62 -12.89 23.93 6.17
N ALA A 63 -14.03 23.37 5.72
CA ALA A 63 -14.24 23.03 4.33
C ALA A 63 -14.26 24.27 3.40
N ARG A 64 -14.81 25.41 3.84
CA ARG A 64 -14.75 26.67 3.10
C ARG A 64 -13.32 27.20 3.00
N ALA A 65 -12.60 27.23 4.12
CA ALA A 65 -11.20 27.63 4.13
C ALA A 65 -10.34 26.77 3.19
N PHE A 66 -10.63 25.48 3.14
CA PHE A 66 -9.97 24.53 2.25
C PHE A 66 -10.31 24.79 0.76
N LEU A 67 -11.57 25.10 0.43
CA LEU A 67 -11.95 25.52 -0.92
C LEU A 67 -11.21 26.80 -1.38
N ASP A 68 -11.05 27.76 -0.49
CA ASP A 68 -10.32 28.99 -0.78
C ASP A 68 -8.81 28.72 -0.95
N LEU A 69 -8.24 27.76 -0.21
CA LEU A 69 -6.89 27.29 -0.41
C LEU A 69 -6.70 26.65 -1.80
N HIS A 70 -7.64 25.84 -2.26
CA HIS A 70 -7.65 25.27 -3.61
C HIS A 70 -7.60 26.36 -4.69
N ARG A 71 -8.45 27.37 -4.58
CA ARG A 71 -8.51 28.48 -5.54
C ARG A 71 -7.18 29.23 -5.61
N ARG A 72 -6.61 29.60 -4.45
CA ARG A 72 -5.31 30.28 -4.39
C ARG A 72 -4.20 29.42 -4.96
N GLY A 73 -4.17 28.11 -4.65
CA GLY A 73 -3.15 27.21 -5.14
C GLY A 73 -3.07 27.16 -6.67
N TRP A 74 -4.20 27.33 -7.37
CA TRP A 74 -4.21 27.37 -8.83
C TRP A 74 -3.75 28.73 -9.41
N SER A 75 -4.01 29.83 -8.73
CA SER A 75 -3.58 31.17 -9.16
C SER A 75 -2.09 31.46 -8.88
N GLU A 76 -1.44 30.66 -8.00
CA GLU A 76 -0.05 30.84 -7.63
C GLU A 76 0.88 29.87 -8.39
N PRO A 77 1.98 30.31 -9.03
CA PRO A 77 2.87 29.43 -9.78
C PRO A 77 3.43 28.24 -9.00
N GLY A 78 3.82 28.43 -7.75
CA GLY A 78 4.30 27.38 -6.84
C GLY A 78 3.23 26.78 -5.94
N GLY A 79 1.97 27.19 -6.09
CA GLY A 79 0.88 26.73 -5.24
C GLY A 79 0.47 25.29 -5.51
N THR A 80 -0.09 24.65 -4.48
CA THR A 80 -0.60 23.27 -4.58
C THR A 80 -1.77 23.19 -5.56
N LYS A 81 -1.69 22.27 -6.51
CA LYS A 81 -2.73 22.05 -7.53
C LYS A 81 -3.66 20.94 -7.06
N HIS A 82 -4.90 21.29 -6.75
CA HIS A 82 -5.90 20.35 -6.23
C HIS A 82 -7.02 20.11 -7.23
N TRP A 83 -7.49 18.89 -7.31
CA TRP A 83 -8.71 18.52 -8.03
C TRP A 83 -9.69 17.82 -7.11
N ALA A 84 -10.98 18.11 -7.28
CA ALA A 84 -12.03 17.21 -6.86
C ALA A 84 -12.10 16.04 -7.86
N ILE A 85 -12.29 14.85 -7.34
CA ILE A 85 -12.51 13.63 -8.12
C ILE A 85 -14.00 13.39 -8.23
N GLU A 86 -14.49 13.17 -9.43
CA GLU A 86 -15.87 12.76 -9.73
C GLU A 86 -15.85 11.38 -10.36
N LEU A 87 -16.77 10.53 -10.00
CA LEU A 87 -17.06 9.28 -10.71
C LEU A 87 -18.27 9.47 -11.60
N LEU A 88 -18.08 9.32 -12.90
CA LEU A 88 -19.14 9.31 -13.88
C LEU A 88 -19.89 7.97 -13.84
N PRO A 89 -21.18 7.91 -14.17
CA PRO A 89 -21.89 6.64 -14.33
C PRO A 89 -21.20 5.75 -15.35
N HIS A 90 -20.99 4.47 -15.03
CA HIS A 90 -20.29 3.54 -15.90
C HIS A 90 -20.69 2.10 -15.58
N ASP A 91 -20.90 1.27 -16.61
CA ASP A 91 -21.23 -0.16 -16.52
C ASP A 91 -22.37 -0.50 -15.53
N GLY A 92 -23.42 0.34 -15.48
CA GLY A 92 -24.55 0.17 -14.57
C GLY A 92 -24.30 0.65 -13.14
N GLU A 93 -23.10 1.09 -12.80
CA GLU A 93 -22.77 1.70 -11.52
C GLU A 93 -23.14 3.18 -11.51
N PRO A 94 -23.79 3.69 -10.46
CA PRO A 94 -24.13 5.11 -10.35
C PRO A 94 -22.86 5.95 -10.20
N GLY A 95 -22.86 7.14 -10.78
CA GLY A 95 -21.83 8.13 -10.58
C GLY A 95 -21.83 8.66 -9.13
N LEU A 96 -20.73 9.31 -8.77
CA LEU A 96 -20.60 10.07 -7.53
C LEU A 96 -20.10 11.46 -7.87
N PRO A 97 -20.86 12.52 -7.56
CA PRO A 97 -20.46 13.89 -7.90
C PRO A 97 -19.17 14.32 -7.19
N PHE A 98 -18.85 13.68 -6.07
CA PHE A 98 -17.62 13.86 -5.33
C PHE A 98 -17.12 12.50 -4.81
N ALA A 99 -15.98 12.06 -5.30
CA ALA A 99 -15.33 10.80 -4.94
C ALA A 99 -14.09 11.00 -4.05
N GLY A 100 -13.56 12.21 -3.96
CA GLY A 100 -12.36 12.52 -3.17
C GLY A 100 -11.59 13.70 -3.72
N ILE A 101 -10.36 13.84 -3.27
CA ILE A 101 -9.45 14.93 -3.63
C ILE A 101 -8.08 14.33 -3.93
N ILE A 102 -7.41 14.89 -4.94
CA ILE A 102 -6.01 14.65 -5.23
C ILE A 102 -5.28 15.98 -5.40
N ASP A 103 -4.05 16.05 -4.93
CA ASP A 103 -3.21 17.23 -5.05
C ASP A 103 -1.83 16.93 -5.60
N LEU A 104 -1.23 17.97 -6.19
CA LEU A 104 0.16 18.03 -6.60
C LEU A 104 0.82 19.25 -5.96
N ARG A 105 1.96 19.03 -5.32
CA ARG A 105 2.78 20.06 -4.68
C ARG A 105 4.07 20.24 -5.48
N PRO A 106 4.18 21.28 -6.30
CA PRO A 106 5.39 21.54 -7.07
C PRO A 106 6.60 21.73 -6.16
N GLY A 107 7.70 21.09 -6.49
CA GLY A 107 8.96 21.24 -5.75
C GLY A 107 9.60 22.61 -5.97
N ALA A 108 10.25 23.13 -4.93
CA ALA A 108 10.97 24.38 -5.02
C ALA A 108 12.11 24.30 -6.05
N LYS A 109 12.35 25.38 -6.82
CA LYS A 109 13.46 25.48 -7.77
C LYS A 109 13.52 24.36 -8.82
N GLY A 110 12.36 23.86 -9.28
CA GLY A 110 12.30 22.76 -10.25
C GLY A 110 12.61 21.37 -9.68
N GLY A 111 12.56 21.21 -8.36
CA GLY A 111 12.72 19.92 -7.68
C GLY A 111 11.55 18.96 -7.91
N ALA A 112 11.65 17.77 -7.34
CA ALA A 112 10.62 16.76 -7.41
C ALA A 112 9.28 17.28 -6.86
N TRP A 113 8.18 16.87 -7.51
CA TRP A 113 6.84 17.19 -7.02
C TRP A 113 6.36 16.09 -6.06
N GLU A 114 5.39 16.43 -5.23
CA GLU A 114 4.75 15.49 -4.31
C GLU A 114 3.26 15.38 -4.63
N THR A 115 2.67 14.20 -4.42
CA THR A 115 1.23 13.99 -4.52
C THR A 115 0.65 13.55 -3.19
N GLY A 116 -0.52 14.09 -2.87
CA GLY A 116 -1.37 13.67 -1.77
C GLY A 116 -2.78 13.38 -2.25
N PHE A 117 -3.50 12.52 -1.55
CA PHE A 117 -4.87 12.21 -1.91
C PHE A 117 -5.68 11.66 -0.74
N VAL A 118 -6.99 11.90 -0.80
CA VAL A 118 -7.99 11.36 0.12
C VAL A 118 -9.22 10.94 -0.67
N LEU A 119 -9.76 9.76 -0.37
CA LEU A 119 -10.92 9.21 -1.04
C LEU A 119 -12.13 9.22 -0.11
N HIS A 120 -13.26 9.72 -0.63
CA HIS A 120 -14.55 9.64 0.05
C HIS A 120 -14.92 8.18 0.33
N PRO A 121 -15.47 7.82 1.50
CA PRO A 121 -15.81 6.44 1.84
C PRO A 121 -16.62 5.71 0.78
N GLY A 122 -17.65 6.39 0.21
CA GLY A 122 -18.51 5.84 -0.83
C GLY A 122 -17.84 5.56 -2.18
N ALA A 123 -16.60 6.03 -2.39
CA ALA A 123 -15.85 5.82 -3.63
C ALA A 123 -14.76 4.73 -3.52
N ARG A 124 -14.58 4.14 -2.32
CA ARG A 124 -13.56 3.11 -2.09
C ARG A 124 -13.85 1.85 -2.87
N GLY A 125 -12.79 1.15 -3.30
CA GLY A 125 -12.90 -0.10 -4.06
C GLY A 125 -13.30 0.05 -5.54
N ARG A 126 -13.61 1.26 -6.02
CA ARG A 126 -14.09 1.54 -7.39
C ARG A 126 -13.01 2.01 -8.38
N GLY A 127 -11.73 1.95 -8.00
CA GLY A 127 -10.61 2.35 -8.87
C GLY A 127 -10.43 3.86 -9.06
N ALA A 128 -11.29 4.71 -8.47
CA ALA A 128 -11.31 6.16 -8.63
C ALA A 128 -9.95 6.81 -8.39
N MET A 129 -9.29 6.48 -7.26
CA MET A 129 -8.01 7.10 -6.91
C MET A 129 -6.87 6.69 -7.83
N SER A 130 -6.82 5.44 -8.28
CA SER A 130 -5.78 5.00 -9.24
C SER A 130 -5.94 5.68 -10.61
N GLY A 131 -7.18 5.90 -11.06
CA GLY A 131 -7.47 6.70 -12.26
C GLY A 131 -7.05 8.16 -12.08
N ALA A 132 -7.43 8.77 -10.96
CA ALA A 132 -7.08 10.15 -10.61
C ALA A 132 -5.54 10.35 -10.54
N LEU A 133 -4.83 9.41 -9.89
CA LEU A 133 -3.37 9.50 -9.74
C LEU A 133 -2.65 9.37 -11.09
N ARG A 134 -3.10 8.49 -12.00
CA ARG A 134 -2.51 8.40 -13.35
C ARG A 134 -2.71 9.70 -14.14
N MET A 135 -3.92 10.28 -14.12
CA MET A 135 -4.19 11.53 -14.82
C MET A 135 -3.39 12.71 -14.27
N SER A 136 -3.38 12.87 -12.93
CA SER A 136 -2.62 13.95 -12.30
C SER A 136 -1.10 13.80 -12.47
N ALA A 137 -0.58 12.56 -12.43
CA ALA A 137 0.84 12.29 -12.72
C ALA A 137 1.20 12.62 -14.16
N GLY A 138 0.39 12.22 -15.14
CA GLY A 138 0.57 12.61 -16.54
C GLY A 138 0.61 14.14 -16.69
N TRP A 139 -0.38 14.82 -16.12
CA TRP A 139 -0.44 16.28 -16.13
C TRP A 139 0.82 16.91 -15.50
N ALA A 140 1.29 16.40 -14.35
CA ALA A 140 2.50 16.88 -13.70
C ALA A 140 3.73 16.76 -14.60
N PHE A 141 3.89 15.63 -15.29
CA PHE A 141 5.02 15.40 -16.20
C PHE A 141 4.96 16.28 -17.44
N ASP A 142 3.79 16.49 -18.01
CA ASP A 142 3.56 17.40 -19.13
C ASP A 142 3.85 18.86 -18.74
N HIS A 143 3.80 19.17 -17.43
CA HIS A 143 4.13 20.50 -16.89
C HIS A 143 5.52 20.57 -16.22
N GLY A 144 6.40 19.63 -16.56
CA GLY A 144 7.82 19.67 -16.24
C GLY A 144 8.20 19.11 -14.86
N ALA A 145 7.34 18.35 -14.20
CA ALA A 145 7.74 17.63 -13.00
C ALA A 145 8.86 16.61 -13.33
N PRO A 146 10.05 16.70 -12.73
CA PRO A 146 11.15 15.77 -13.01
C PRO A 146 10.91 14.39 -12.38
N SER A 147 10.08 14.35 -11.35
CA SER A 147 9.62 13.14 -10.68
C SER A 147 8.44 13.48 -9.76
N LEU A 148 7.62 12.48 -9.47
CA LEU A 148 6.52 12.60 -8.52
C LEU A 148 6.76 11.68 -7.34
N TYR A 149 6.81 12.24 -6.12
CA TYR A 149 6.93 11.50 -4.88
C TYR A 149 5.57 11.31 -4.21
N TRP A 150 5.44 10.19 -3.53
CA TRP A 150 4.35 9.86 -2.64
C TRP A 150 4.91 9.46 -1.28
N PHE A 151 4.31 9.98 -0.22
CA PHE A 151 4.61 9.61 1.16
C PHE A 151 3.31 9.23 1.89
N ALA A 152 3.38 8.23 2.74
CA ALA A 152 2.28 7.87 3.63
C ALA A 152 2.80 7.32 4.95
N ALA A 153 2.01 7.45 6.01
CA ALA A 153 2.31 6.81 7.29
C ALA A 153 2.53 5.31 7.09
N ARG A 154 3.57 4.76 7.71
CA ARG A 154 3.88 3.32 7.67
C ARG A 154 2.68 2.53 8.20
N GLY A 155 2.21 1.57 7.42
CA GLY A 155 1.00 0.79 7.70
C GLY A 155 -0.24 1.27 6.92
N ASN A 156 -0.22 2.40 6.23
CA ASN A 156 -1.29 2.85 5.36
C ASN A 156 -1.31 2.07 4.02
N PHE A 157 -1.55 0.76 4.09
CA PHE A 157 -1.62 -0.13 2.92
C PHE A 157 -2.66 0.31 1.87
N PRO A 158 -3.84 0.85 2.23
CA PRO A 158 -4.77 1.36 1.22
C PRO A 158 -4.15 2.44 0.33
N SER A 159 -3.40 3.39 0.91
CA SER A 159 -2.71 4.43 0.14
C SER A 159 -1.55 3.86 -0.69
N TRP A 160 -0.72 2.97 -0.10
CA TRP A 160 0.34 2.27 -0.82
C TRP A 160 -0.21 1.46 -2.00
N ARG A 161 -1.35 0.78 -1.84
CA ARG A 161 -1.96 0.01 -2.93
C ARG A 161 -2.32 0.87 -4.14
N VAL A 162 -2.73 2.11 -3.92
CA VAL A 162 -2.98 3.08 -5.02
C VAL A 162 -1.67 3.46 -5.71
N ALA A 163 -0.64 3.86 -4.97
CA ALA A 163 0.66 4.22 -5.54
C ALA A 163 1.29 3.04 -6.29
N HIS A 164 1.27 1.84 -5.70
CA HIS A 164 1.72 0.59 -6.31
C HIS A 164 0.98 0.30 -7.63
N ALA A 165 -0.35 0.42 -7.66
CA ALA A 165 -1.17 0.20 -8.86
C ALA A 165 -0.87 1.20 -9.98
N CYS A 166 -0.28 2.36 -9.65
CA CYS A 166 0.16 3.39 -10.58
C CYS A 166 1.67 3.34 -10.90
N GLY A 167 2.37 2.25 -10.53
CA GLY A 167 3.77 2.03 -10.92
C GLY A 167 4.81 2.78 -10.10
N PHE A 168 4.43 3.35 -8.94
CA PHE A 168 5.41 3.96 -8.04
C PHE A 168 6.40 2.93 -7.51
N THR A 169 7.67 3.26 -7.54
CA THR A 169 8.75 2.45 -6.98
C THR A 169 8.93 2.77 -5.52
N HIS A 170 8.77 1.78 -4.65
CA HIS A 170 8.97 1.92 -3.20
C HIS A 170 10.45 2.05 -2.87
N HIS A 171 10.82 3.06 -2.06
CA HIS A 171 12.21 3.34 -1.67
C HIS A 171 12.55 2.86 -0.26
N GLY A 172 11.55 2.65 0.58
CA GLY A 172 11.74 2.22 1.96
C GLY A 172 10.97 3.07 2.96
N THR A 173 11.35 2.92 4.23
CA THR A 173 10.77 3.63 5.36
C THR A 173 11.70 4.76 5.81
N LEU A 174 11.14 5.95 5.95
CA LEU A 174 11.81 7.13 6.48
C LEU A 174 11.46 7.27 7.96
N PRO A 175 12.44 7.10 8.87
CA PRO A 175 12.19 7.24 10.30
C PRO A 175 11.91 8.70 10.67
N ALA A 176 11.00 8.92 11.61
CA ALA A 176 10.64 10.25 12.15
C ALA A 176 10.25 11.31 11.10
N TYR A 177 9.84 10.91 9.91
CA TYR A 177 9.50 11.83 8.81
C TYR A 177 8.21 12.62 9.07
N LEU A 178 7.21 12.00 9.69
CA LEU A 178 5.89 12.60 9.90
C LEU A 178 5.81 13.50 11.14
N GLY A 179 6.86 13.57 11.93
CA GLY A 179 6.87 14.30 13.19
C GLY A 179 5.95 13.68 14.26
N ASP A 180 5.81 14.37 15.38
CA ASP A 180 4.96 13.94 16.51
C ASP A 180 3.49 14.30 16.20
N ARG A 181 2.81 13.46 15.47
CA ARG A 181 1.38 13.61 15.20
C ARG A 181 0.64 12.30 15.51
N ALA A 182 -0.64 12.43 15.87
CA ALA A 182 -1.54 11.37 16.27
C ALA A 182 -1.83 10.31 15.18
N LEU A 183 -0.91 10.04 14.27
CA LEU A 183 -1.06 9.09 13.16
C LEU A 183 -0.66 7.66 13.54
N GLY A 184 -0.38 7.38 14.81
CA GLY A 184 0.05 6.05 15.26
C GLY A 184 1.45 5.63 14.80
N SER A 185 2.11 6.38 13.93
CA SER A 185 3.49 6.17 13.48
C SER A 185 4.13 7.48 13.05
N THR A 186 5.36 7.71 13.49
CA THR A 186 6.21 8.80 12.99
C THR A 186 6.97 8.42 11.71
N GLU A 187 6.95 7.13 11.34
CA GLU A 187 7.60 6.59 10.14
C GLU A 187 6.72 6.78 8.91
N ALA A 188 7.34 7.10 7.79
CA ALA A 188 6.67 7.16 6.50
C ALA A 188 7.28 6.19 5.50
N TRP A 189 6.45 5.59 4.66
CA TRP A 189 6.90 5.02 3.39
C TRP A 189 7.11 6.12 2.37
N ALA A 190 8.11 5.94 1.52
CA ALA A 190 8.41 6.79 0.38
C ALA A 190 8.40 5.98 -0.90
N ALA A 191 7.78 6.53 -1.95
CA ALA A 191 7.83 5.96 -3.30
C ALA A 191 7.86 7.09 -4.34
N SER A 192 8.32 6.80 -5.55
CA SER A 192 8.33 7.76 -6.65
C SER A 192 7.99 7.15 -8.00
N LEU A 193 7.58 8.03 -8.90
CA LEU A 193 7.34 7.76 -10.31
C LEU A 193 8.07 8.83 -11.14
N ARG A 194 8.63 8.44 -12.30
CA ARG A 194 9.36 9.36 -13.21
C ARG A 194 8.65 9.45 -14.56
N PRO A 195 8.87 10.54 -15.31
CA PRO A 195 8.38 10.65 -16.68
C PRO A 195 8.82 9.46 -17.54
N GLY A 196 7.90 8.93 -18.33
CA GLY A 196 8.16 7.78 -19.23
C GLY A 196 8.16 6.41 -18.55
N GLU A 197 8.05 6.34 -17.24
CA GLU A 197 7.90 5.06 -16.55
C GLU A 197 6.45 4.54 -16.68
N PRO A 198 6.25 3.20 -16.82
CA PRO A 198 4.92 2.62 -16.89
C PRO A 198 4.10 2.89 -15.62
N MET A 199 2.88 3.38 -15.78
CA MET A 199 1.93 3.61 -14.67
C MET A 199 1.12 2.34 -14.36
N THR A 200 1.82 1.19 -14.28
CA THR A 200 1.29 -0.12 -13.95
C THR A 200 2.15 -0.79 -12.88
N PRO A 201 1.63 -1.73 -12.08
CA PRO A 201 2.41 -2.40 -11.04
C PRO A 201 3.70 -3.01 -11.59
N ARG A 202 4.82 -2.78 -10.89
CA ARG A 202 6.16 -3.30 -11.26
C ARG A 202 6.54 -4.57 -10.51
N THR A 203 5.88 -4.81 -9.40
CA THR A 203 6.08 -5.97 -8.53
C THR A 203 4.73 -6.63 -8.24
N PRO A 204 4.69 -7.93 -7.95
CA PRO A 204 3.44 -8.54 -7.51
C PRO A 204 2.99 -7.93 -6.17
N TRP A 205 1.69 -7.79 -5.99
CA TRP A 205 1.07 -7.59 -4.70
C TRP A 205 0.51 -8.93 -4.25
N VAL A 206 1.17 -9.58 -3.31
CA VAL A 206 0.79 -10.92 -2.88
C VAL A 206 -0.36 -10.84 -1.88
N VAL A 207 -1.41 -11.60 -2.15
CA VAL A 207 -2.53 -11.81 -1.23
C VAL A 207 -2.61 -13.32 -0.98
N PRO A 208 -2.31 -13.81 0.23
CA PRO A 208 -2.35 -15.23 0.50
C PRO A 208 -3.79 -15.75 0.40
N THR A 209 -3.98 -16.82 -0.36
CA THR A 209 -5.28 -17.50 -0.50
C THR A 209 -5.53 -18.43 0.69
N LEU A 210 -6.80 -18.69 0.99
CA LEU A 210 -7.17 -19.74 1.93
C LEU A 210 -6.80 -21.10 1.33
N LEU A 211 -6.05 -21.93 2.09
CA LEU A 211 -5.71 -23.29 1.72
C LEU A 211 -6.17 -24.24 2.83
N GLU A 212 -6.87 -25.31 2.47
CA GLU A 212 -7.37 -26.30 3.42
C GLU A 212 -7.09 -27.72 2.90
N ALA A 213 -6.49 -28.55 3.70
CA ALA A 213 -6.31 -29.98 3.46
C ALA A 213 -5.92 -30.71 4.75
N ASP A 214 -6.27 -31.99 4.83
CA ASP A 214 -5.82 -32.92 5.87
C ASP A 214 -6.03 -32.42 7.32
N GLY A 215 -7.13 -31.73 7.59
CA GLY A 215 -7.42 -31.18 8.90
C GLY A 215 -6.58 -29.96 9.28
N LEU A 216 -6.05 -29.24 8.29
CA LEU A 216 -5.25 -28.04 8.46
C LEU A 216 -5.84 -26.88 7.65
N ARG A 217 -5.79 -25.68 8.22
CA ARG A 217 -6.17 -24.42 7.55
C ARG A 217 -4.97 -23.47 7.52
N LEU A 218 -4.64 -22.98 6.32
CA LEU A 218 -3.72 -21.87 6.12
C LEU A 218 -4.52 -20.67 5.61
N ARG A 219 -4.60 -19.62 6.41
CA ARG A 219 -5.36 -18.40 6.10
C ARG A 219 -4.49 -17.14 6.22
N PRO A 220 -4.91 -15.98 5.67
CA PRO A 220 -4.24 -14.73 5.94
C PRO A 220 -4.09 -14.44 7.44
N LEU A 221 -2.96 -13.83 7.82
CA LEU A 221 -2.70 -13.34 9.18
C LEU A 221 -3.63 -12.17 9.53
N ARG A 222 -4.11 -12.12 10.77
CA ARG A 222 -5.04 -11.12 11.30
C ARG A 222 -4.46 -10.39 12.51
N GLU A 223 -5.06 -9.25 12.87
CA GLU A 223 -4.69 -8.47 14.05
C GLU A 223 -4.92 -9.23 15.36
N ASP A 224 -5.88 -10.12 15.42
CA ASP A 224 -6.24 -10.91 16.59
C ASP A 224 -5.48 -12.24 16.74
N ASP A 225 -4.54 -12.54 15.84
CA ASP A 225 -3.70 -13.76 15.90
C ASP A 225 -2.61 -13.72 17.00
N HIS A 226 -2.84 -13.01 18.09
CA HIS A 226 -1.85 -12.80 19.16
C HIS A 226 -1.32 -14.09 19.78
N ALA A 227 -2.05 -15.20 19.74
CA ALA A 227 -1.61 -16.49 20.28
C ALA A 227 -0.36 -17.05 19.57
N ILE A 228 -0.04 -16.58 18.33
CA ILE A 228 1.21 -16.92 17.63
C ILE A 228 2.43 -16.43 18.41
N ALA A 229 2.29 -15.35 19.17
CA ALA A 229 3.33 -14.72 19.95
C ALA A 229 3.59 -15.38 21.32
N GLU A 230 3.21 -16.63 21.49
CA GLU A 230 3.53 -17.42 22.67
C GLU A 230 5.06 -17.44 22.89
N PRO A 231 5.55 -17.16 24.12
CA PRO A 231 6.98 -17.16 24.41
C PRO A 231 7.64 -18.50 24.03
N PRO A 232 8.82 -18.47 23.40
CA PRO A 232 9.51 -19.71 23.03
C PRO A 232 9.94 -20.50 24.28
N ASP A 233 9.80 -21.81 24.23
CA ASP A 233 10.23 -22.74 25.27
C ASP A 233 11.74 -22.98 25.27
N HIS A 234 12.42 -22.75 24.13
CA HIS A 234 13.86 -22.86 23.96
C HIS A 234 14.43 -21.69 23.15
N PRO A 235 15.67 -21.25 23.44
CA PRO A 235 16.36 -20.27 22.60
C PRO A 235 16.54 -20.81 21.18
N SER A 236 16.13 -20.06 20.18
CA SER A 236 16.43 -20.37 18.79
C SER A 236 17.80 -19.81 18.41
N HIS A 237 18.74 -20.67 17.99
CA HIS A 237 20.06 -20.27 17.51
C HIS A 237 20.05 -19.94 16.01
N PHE A 238 19.01 -20.37 15.30
CA PHE A 238 18.96 -20.36 13.83
C PHE A 238 18.10 -19.24 13.27
N LEU A 239 17.01 -18.88 13.95
CA LEU A 239 16.09 -17.88 13.42
C LEU A 239 16.65 -16.46 13.63
N PRO A 240 16.55 -15.60 12.61
CA PRO A 240 16.91 -14.20 12.77
C PRO A 240 16.12 -13.54 13.92
N ALA A 241 16.74 -12.59 14.59
CA ALA A 241 16.04 -11.77 15.57
C ALA A 241 14.76 -11.19 14.94
N ARG A 242 13.63 -11.25 15.65
CA ARG A 242 12.30 -10.81 15.20
C ARG A 242 11.63 -11.71 14.12
N ALA A 243 12.16 -12.88 13.82
CA ALA A 243 11.48 -13.84 12.93
C ALA A 243 10.19 -14.36 13.56
N VAL A 244 10.23 -14.63 14.87
CA VAL A 244 9.06 -15.04 15.68
C VAL A 244 8.62 -13.85 16.55
N PRO A 245 7.33 -13.54 16.65
CA PRO A 245 6.86 -12.43 17.46
C PRO A 245 6.88 -12.79 18.95
N THR A 246 6.97 -11.76 19.79
CA THR A 246 6.60 -11.78 21.20
C THR A 246 5.30 -11.01 21.39
N PRO A 247 4.58 -11.12 22.52
CA PRO A 247 3.40 -10.29 22.76
C PRO A 247 3.64 -8.80 22.58
N ALA A 248 4.81 -8.30 22.95
CA ALA A 248 5.19 -6.89 22.81
C ALA A 248 5.56 -6.47 21.36
N THR A 249 5.89 -7.41 20.49
CA THR A 249 6.36 -7.13 19.13
C THR A 249 5.41 -7.64 18.04
N PHE A 250 4.26 -8.19 18.39
CA PHE A 250 3.33 -8.82 17.46
C PHE A 250 2.84 -7.85 16.37
N GLU A 251 2.43 -6.65 16.75
CA GLU A 251 1.92 -5.65 15.80
C GLU A 251 2.99 -5.25 14.76
N ASP A 252 4.22 -4.96 15.19
CA ASP A 252 5.31 -4.63 14.28
C ASP A 252 5.73 -5.84 13.43
N TRP A 253 5.70 -7.06 13.99
CA TRP A 253 5.92 -8.30 13.26
C TRP A 253 4.86 -8.51 12.16
N LEU A 254 3.58 -8.37 12.49
CA LEU A 254 2.48 -8.47 11.52
C LEU A 254 2.59 -7.41 10.43
N LEU A 255 2.95 -6.18 10.80
CA LEU A 255 3.18 -5.10 9.86
C LEU A 255 4.29 -5.46 8.85
N ARG A 256 5.44 -5.98 9.32
CA ARG A 256 6.52 -6.45 8.44
C ARG A 256 6.10 -7.59 7.51
N ARG A 257 5.26 -8.53 7.98
CA ARG A 257 4.71 -9.59 7.13
C ARG A 257 3.88 -9.01 5.99
N ARG A 258 3.02 -8.05 6.30
CA ARG A 258 2.20 -7.34 5.31
C ARG A 258 3.04 -6.48 4.36
N GLU A 259 4.10 -5.83 4.85
CA GLU A 259 5.07 -5.12 4.01
C GLU A 259 5.73 -6.08 2.99
N GLY A 260 6.23 -7.22 3.44
CA GLY A 260 6.81 -8.24 2.56
C GLY A 260 5.86 -8.67 1.44
N MET A 261 4.60 -8.93 1.76
CA MET A 261 3.57 -9.29 0.78
C MET A 261 3.25 -8.14 -0.18
N SER A 262 3.12 -6.91 0.32
CA SER A 262 2.83 -5.73 -0.50
C SER A 262 3.96 -5.37 -1.46
N LEU A 263 5.18 -5.77 -1.14
CA LEU A 263 6.37 -5.60 -1.98
C LEU A 263 6.65 -6.81 -2.88
N GLY A 264 5.79 -7.83 -2.82
CA GLY A 264 5.95 -9.06 -3.62
C GLY A 264 7.07 -10.00 -3.16
N ARG A 265 7.58 -9.83 -1.94
CA ARG A 265 8.73 -10.57 -1.41
C ARG A 265 8.37 -11.85 -0.69
N SER A 266 7.14 -11.95 -0.21
CA SER A 266 6.68 -13.12 0.54
C SER A 266 5.20 -13.39 0.36
N SER A 267 4.80 -14.63 0.68
CA SER A 267 3.42 -15.02 0.93
C SER A 267 3.38 -15.68 2.30
N ASN A 268 2.54 -15.18 3.20
CA ASN A 268 2.52 -15.56 4.61
C ASN A 268 1.13 -16.04 5.01
N TRP A 269 1.07 -17.17 5.71
CA TRP A 269 -0.17 -17.74 6.23
C TRP A 269 -0.09 -17.98 7.74
N CYS A 270 -1.19 -17.72 8.42
CA CYS A 270 -1.47 -18.29 9.73
C CYS A 270 -1.77 -19.78 9.56
N ILE A 271 -1.11 -20.64 10.33
CA ILE A 271 -1.52 -22.02 10.54
C ILE A 271 -2.64 -21.97 11.58
N ALA A 272 -3.85 -22.34 11.19
CA ALA A 272 -5.02 -22.26 12.07
C ALA A 272 -5.69 -23.63 12.24
N ASP A 273 -6.32 -23.82 13.39
CA ASP A 273 -7.19 -24.97 13.62
C ASP A 273 -8.43 -24.84 12.71
N PRO A 274 -8.78 -25.86 11.92
CA PRO A 274 -9.88 -25.75 10.95
C PRO A 274 -11.27 -25.65 11.60
N THR A 275 -11.41 -26.02 12.87
CA THR A 275 -12.68 -26.02 13.59
C THR A 275 -12.86 -24.75 14.42
N THR A 276 -11.84 -24.38 15.18
CA THR A 276 -11.89 -23.24 16.12
C THR A 276 -11.35 -21.95 15.53
N ASP A 277 -10.63 -22.02 14.39
CA ASP A 277 -9.88 -20.95 13.75
C ASP A 277 -8.74 -20.37 14.63
N GLU A 278 -8.39 -21.10 15.72
CA GLU A 278 -7.32 -20.71 16.64
C GLU A 278 -5.97 -20.66 15.93
N PRO A 279 -5.19 -19.56 16.07
CA PRO A 279 -3.88 -19.46 15.45
C PRO A 279 -2.84 -20.32 16.16
N LEU A 280 -2.22 -21.24 15.43
CA LEU A 280 -1.29 -22.25 15.93
C LEU A 280 0.17 -21.97 15.54
N GLY A 281 0.38 -21.10 14.53
CA GLY A 281 1.71 -20.79 14.01
C GLY A 281 1.67 -20.02 12.69
N GLU A 282 2.81 -19.97 12.03
CA GLU A 282 2.99 -19.33 10.73
C GLU A 282 3.70 -20.27 9.76
N VAL A 283 3.34 -20.20 8.47
CA VAL A 283 4.14 -20.70 7.35
C VAL A 283 4.27 -19.61 6.31
N LEU A 284 5.45 -19.46 5.71
CA LEU A 284 5.71 -18.44 4.72
C LEU A 284 6.61 -18.97 3.59
N VAL A 285 6.42 -18.39 2.41
CA VAL A 285 7.30 -18.55 1.25
C VAL A 285 7.86 -17.16 0.96
N PHE A 286 9.18 -17.03 0.86
CA PHE A 286 9.81 -15.73 0.75
C PHE A 286 11.10 -15.75 -0.07
N VAL A 287 11.52 -14.59 -0.53
CA VAL A 287 12.82 -14.36 -1.15
C VAL A 287 13.63 -13.37 -0.33
N HIS A 288 14.95 -13.57 -0.24
CA HIS A 288 15.86 -12.63 0.43
C HIS A 288 16.06 -11.37 -0.42
N ASP A 289 16.23 -11.58 -1.73
CA ASP A 289 16.43 -10.50 -2.69
C ASP A 289 15.41 -10.59 -3.83
N GLY A 290 14.96 -9.44 -4.31
CA GLY A 290 14.00 -9.36 -5.40
C GLY A 290 12.55 -9.60 -4.97
N VAL A 291 11.79 -10.26 -5.83
CA VAL A 291 10.35 -10.54 -5.64
C VAL A 291 10.02 -11.98 -6.06
N LEU A 292 8.91 -12.50 -5.57
CA LEU A 292 8.35 -13.77 -6.01
C LEU A 292 7.93 -13.66 -7.48
N VAL A 293 8.52 -14.49 -8.32
CA VAL A 293 8.23 -14.53 -9.76
C VAL A 293 7.99 -15.96 -10.22
N GLU A 294 7.14 -16.13 -11.22
CA GLU A 294 6.94 -17.43 -11.85
C GLU A 294 8.26 -18.01 -12.38
N GLY A 295 8.50 -19.30 -12.16
CA GLY A 295 9.76 -19.96 -12.49
C GLY A 295 10.90 -19.66 -11.51
N GLY A 296 10.70 -18.82 -10.51
CA GLY A 296 11.71 -18.43 -9.52
C GLY A 296 12.02 -19.51 -8.47
N THR A 297 12.94 -19.17 -7.59
CA THR A 297 13.29 -19.95 -6.38
C THR A 297 12.97 -19.11 -5.17
N ALA A 298 12.37 -19.72 -4.14
CA ALA A 298 12.08 -19.09 -2.87
C ALA A 298 12.45 -19.99 -1.71
N GLU A 299 12.51 -19.44 -0.50
CA GLU A 299 12.68 -20.17 0.73
C GLU A 299 11.33 -20.38 1.42
N LEU A 300 11.17 -21.51 2.07
CA LEU A 300 10.02 -21.85 2.90
C LEU A 300 10.45 -21.85 4.35
N GLY A 301 9.77 -21.04 5.17
CA GLY A 301 9.94 -20.98 6.60
C GLY A 301 8.62 -21.30 7.32
N TYR A 302 8.72 -21.79 8.54
CA TYR A 302 7.56 -22.02 9.39
C TYR A 302 7.92 -21.93 10.87
N SER A 303 6.93 -21.60 11.67
CA SER A 303 7.01 -21.71 13.14
C SER A 303 5.66 -22.16 13.70
N VAL A 304 5.71 -23.01 14.71
CA VAL A 304 4.52 -23.46 15.46
C VAL A 304 4.72 -23.08 16.93
N ARG A 305 3.72 -22.45 17.52
CA ARG A 305 3.77 -22.05 18.93
C ARG A 305 4.02 -23.26 19.84
N PRO A 306 4.76 -23.12 20.95
CA PRO A 306 5.16 -24.22 21.81
C PRO A 306 4.01 -25.16 22.21
N SER A 307 2.89 -24.61 22.67
CA SER A 307 1.72 -25.38 23.10
C SER A 307 1.03 -26.21 22.02
N ALA A 308 1.32 -25.91 20.73
CA ALA A 308 0.74 -26.60 19.56
C ALA A 308 1.68 -27.63 18.91
N ARG A 309 2.92 -27.76 19.38
CA ARG A 309 3.92 -28.69 18.82
C ARG A 309 3.53 -30.18 19.05
N GLY A 310 4.26 -31.06 18.37
CA GLY A 310 4.05 -32.53 18.50
C GLY A 310 2.81 -33.05 17.76
N ARG A 311 2.07 -32.19 17.03
CA ARG A 311 0.82 -32.56 16.34
C ARG A 311 1.00 -32.70 14.80
N GLY A 312 2.24 -32.65 14.29
CA GLY A 312 2.52 -32.75 12.86
C GLY A 312 2.15 -31.50 12.03
N LEU A 313 1.75 -30.41 12.70
CA LEU A 313 1.24 -29.19 12.03
C LEU A 313 2.27 -28.55 11.10
N ALA A 314 3.54 -28.46 11.52
CA ALA A 314 4.60 -27.85 10.74
C ALA A 314 4.81 -28.56 9.39
N GLY A 315 4.89 -29.90 9.41
CA GLY A 315 5.05 -30.71 8.18
C GLY A 315 3.84 -30.63 7.25
N GLY A 316 2.62 -30.63 7.81
CA GLY A 316 1.38 -30.44 7.06
C GLY A 316 1.31 -29.06 6.40
N ALA A 317 1.58 -28.00 7.17
CA ALA A 317 1.59 -26.63 6.69
C ALA A 317 2.64 -26.40 5.61
N ALA A 318 3.87 -26.88 5.82
CA ALA A 318 4.95 -26.78 4.85
C ALA A 318 4.59 -27.47 3.52
N ARG A 319 3.99 -28.66 3.58
CA ARG A 319 3.54 -29.41 2.39
C ARG A 319 2.46 -28.65 1.64
N LEU A 320 1.45 -28.14 2.34
CA LEU A 320 0.33 -27.42 1.74
C LEU A 320 0.80 -26.09 1.10
N ALA A 321 1.63 -25.32 1.80
CA ALA A 321 2.24 -24.10 1.27
C ALA A 321 3.16 -24.39 0.06
N ALA A 322 3.96 -25.48 0.11
CA ALA A 322 4.82 -25.88 -1.00
C ALA A 322 4.02 -26.29 -2.24
N GLN A 323 2.94 -27.05 -2.07
CA GLN A 323 2.04 -27.42 -3.17
C GLN A 323 1.44 -26.18 -3.85
N HIS A 324 1.01 -25.17 -3.06
CA HIS A 324 0.50 -23.92 -3.59
C HIS A 324 1.61 -23.12 -4.29
N ALA A 325 2.77 -23.02 -3.68
CA ALA A 325 3.89 -22.26 -4.22
C ALA A 325 4.43 -22.82 -5.55
N LEU A 326 4.48 -24.13 -5.69
CA LEU A 326 4.94 -24.81 -6.91
C LEU A 326 3.86 -24.98 -7.98
N ARG A 327 2.59 -24.81 -7.61
CA ARG A 327 1.47 -24.86 -8.57
C ARG A 327 1.57 -23.71 -9.58
N PRO A 328 1.32 -23.96 -10.88
CA PRO A 328 1.32 -22.91 -11.89
C PRO A 328 0.39 -21.74 -11.56
N VAL A 329 0.77 -20.53 -11.96
CA VAL A 329 -0.06 -19.32 -11.75
C VAL A 329 -1.43 -19.46 -12.40
N ALA A 330 -1.51 -20.05 -13.58
CA ALA A 330 -2.76 -20.34 -14.28
C ALA A 330 -3.71 -21.28 -13.50
N GLN A 331 -3.21 -22.00 -12.51
CA GLN A 331 -3.97 -22.87 -11.59
C GLN A 331 -4.13 -22.26 -10.19
N GLY A 332 -3.87 -20.96 -10.04
CA GLY A 332 -4.00 -20.23 -8.78
C GLY A 332 -2.85 -20.43 -7.78
N GLY A 333 -1.68 -20.92 -8.23
CA GLY A 333 -0.47 -21.02 -7.42
C GLY A 333 0.47 -19.84 -7.61
N LEU A 334 1.68 -19.92 -7.01
CA LEU A 334 2.74 -18.89 -7.20
C LEU A 334 3.65 -19.20 -8.40
N GLY A 335 3.56 -20.38 -9.01
CA GLY A 335 4.34 -20.77 -10.18
C GLY A 335 5.84 -20.92 -9.96
N LEU A 336 6.29 -21.10 -8.72
CA LEU A 336 7.71 -21.25 -8.41
C LEU A 336 8.25 -22.58 -8.98
N ARG A 337 9.50 -22.57 -9.42
CA ARG A 337 10.19 -23.79 -9.88
C ARG A 337 10.82 -24.56 -8.74
N ARG A 338 11.26 -23.88 -7.67
CA ARG A 338 12.02 -24.48 -6.57
C ARG A 338 11.69 -23.80 -5.25
N LEU A 339 11.57 -24.62 -4.20
CA LEU A 339 11.58 -24.20 -2.81
C LEU A 339 12.79 -24.78 -2.11
N VAL A 340 13.39 -24.00 -1.24
CA VAL A 340 14.47 -24.39 -0.32
C VAL A 340 13.97 -24.20 1.09
N ALA A 341 14.27 -25.12 1.98
CA ALA A 341 14.06 -24.96 3.42
C ALA A 341 15.39 -25.14 4.11
N GLN A 342 15.67 -24.31 5.11
CA GLN A 342 16.87 -24.39 5.93
C GLN A 342 16.46 -24.72 7.37
N THR A 343 17.15 -25.63 7.99
CA THR A 343 16.95 -25.98 9.40
C THR A 343 18.30 -26.21 10.07
N ALA A 344 18.36 -25.99 11.38
CA ALA A 344 19.52 -26.39 12.16
C ALA A 344 19.67 -27.91 12.17
N ALA A 345 20.91 -28.40 12.22
CA ALA A 345 21.20 -29.85 12.18
C ALA A 345 20.67 -30.61 13.42
N ASP A 346 20.45 -29.90 14.50
CA ASP A 346 19.95 -30.39 15.79
C ASP A 346 18.45 -30.13 16.00
N ASN A 347 17.75 -29.68 14.97
CA ASN A 347 16.30 -29.45 15.00
C ASN A 347 15.58 -30.78 14.68
N GLU A 348 15.21 -31.53 15.70
CA GLU A 348 14.46 -32.80 15.62
C GLU A 348 12.96 -32.61 15.37
#